data_039468bea6c49f96bb877e457cf630f2
#
_entry.id   039468bea6c49f96bb877e457cf630f2
#
_cell.length_a   1.000
_cell.length_b   1.000
_cell.length_c   1.000
_cell.angle_alpha   90.00
_cell.angle_beta   90.00
_cell.angle_gamma   90.00
#
_symmetry.space_group_name_H-M   'P 1'
#
loop_
_entity.id
_entity.type
_entity.pdbx_description
1 polymer ?
#
loop_
_entity_poly.entity_id
_entity_poly.type
_entity_poly.pdbx_seq_one_letter_code
_entity_poly.pdbx_strand_id
1 'polypeptide(L)' 'MKYVCDVCGWIYDEKTGAEELGIAPGTKFDDLPEDFLCPLCKVGTDFFSEVKE' A
#
# COMPACT_ATOMS: atom_id res chain seq x y z
N MET A 1 1.45 -2.10 -10.61
CA MET A 1 0.13 -1.58 -10.22
C MET A 1 0.26 -0.76 -8.95
N LYS A 2 -0.61 0.19 -8.79
CA LYS A 2 -0.58 1.07 -7.62
C LYS A 2 -1.89 0.98 -6.86
N TYR A 3 -1.82 1.24 -5.57
CA TYR A 3 -2.99 1.32 -4.70
C TYR A 3 -2.94 2.63 -3.96
N VAL A 4 -4.08 3.27 -3.80
CA VAL A 4 -4.18 4.55 -3.11
C VAL A 4 -5.05 4.40 -1.86
N CYS A 5 -4.58 5.00 -0.77
CA CYS A 5 -5.38 5.06 0.45
C CYS A 5 -6.52 6.06 0.24
N ASP A 6 -7.76 5.60 0.40
CA ASP A 6 -8.92 6.45 0.19
C ASP A 6 -9.09 7.52 1.27
N VAL A 7 -8.37 7.38 2.37
CA VAL A 7 -8.50 8.31 3.51
C VAL A 7 -7.52 9.47 3.40
N CYS A 8 -6.24 9.17 3.15
CA CYS A 8 -5.21 10.22 3.13
C CYS A 8 -4.54 10.41 1.77
N GLY A 9 -4.78 9.51 0.82
CA GLY A 9 -4.21 9.62 -0.51
C GLY A 9 -2.80 9.06 -0.66
N TRP A 10 -2.29 8.35 0.35
CA TRP A 10 -0.97 7.73 0.25
C TRP A 10 -1.01 6.63 -0.81
N ILE A 11 0.01 6.57 -1.64
CA ILE A 11 0.06 5.60 -2.74
C ILE A 11 1.10 4.52 -2.45
N TYR A 12 0.68 3.26 -2.58
CA TYR A 12 1.57 2.13 -2.53
C TYR A 12 1.84 1.66 -3.95
N ASP A 13 3.12 1.67 -4.35
CA ASP A 13 3.54 1.20 -5.67
C ASP A 13 4.19 -0.17 -5.51
N GLU A 14 3.60 -1.18 -6.14
CA GLU A 14 4.12 -2.55 -6.06
C GLU A 14 5.52 -2.67 -6.67
N LYS A 15 5.87 -1.84 -7.63
CA LYS A 15 7.18 -1.89 -8.27
C LYS A 15 8.29 -1.40 -7.36
N THR A 16 8.02 -0.37 -6.59
CA THR A 16 9.03 0.23 -5.71
C THR A 16 8.93 -0.27 -4.28
N GLY A 17 7.80 -0.86 -3.92
CA GLY A 17 7.56 -1.30 -2.56
C GLY A 17 7.40 -0.13 -1.61
N ALA A 18 7.64 -0.39 -0.33
CA ALA A 18 7.59 0.64 0.70
C ALA A 18 8.74 0.40 1.67
N GLU A 19 9.93 0.87 1.30
CA GLU A 19 11.15 0.65 2.08
C GLU A 19 11.01 1.14 3.51
N GLU A 20 10.34 2.25 3.71
CA GLU A 20 10.09 2.81 5.04
C GLU A 20 9.28 1.90 5.94
N LEU A 21 8.54 0.96 5.33
CA LEU A 21 7.75 -0.02 6.06
C LEU A 21 8.40 -1.41 6.04
N GLY A 22 9.58 -1.52 5.46
CA GLY A 22 10.26 -2.79 5.34
C GLY A 22 9.72 -3.70 4.24
N ILE A 23 9.00 -3.14 3.29
CA ILE A 23 8.42 -3.89 2.18
C ILE A 23 9.32 -3.80 0.96
N ALA A 24 9.78 -4.93 0.48
CA ALA A 24 10.70 -4.98 -0.66
C ALA A 24 10.01 -4.60 -1.98
N PRO A 25 10.76 -4.05 -2.93
CA PRO A 25 10.23 -3.79 -4.28
C PRO A 25 9.73 -5.08 -4.92
N GLY A 26 8.64 -4.99 -5.64
CA GLY A 26 8.03 -6.15 -6.30
C GLY A 26 7.04 -6.91 -5.44
N THR A 27 6.81 -6.48 -4.21
CA THR A 27 5.82 -7.11 -3.35
C THR A 27 4.42 -6.69 -3.79
N LYS A 28 3.59 -7.68 -4.09
CA LYS A 28 2.21 -7.41 -4.49
C LYS A 28 1.38 -6.97 -3.30
N PHE A 29 0.37 -6.17 -3.56
CA PHE A 29 -0.52 -5.70 -2.51
C PHE A 29 -1.17 -6.86 -1.76
N ASP A 30 -1.53 -7.94 -2.48
CA ASP A 30 -2.13 -9.11 -1.88
C ASP A 30 -1.17 -9.89 -0.98
N ASP A 31 0.13 -9.69 -1.16
CA ASP A 31 1.15 -10.35 -0.35
C ASP A 31 1.48 -9.59 0.94
N LEU A 32 0.87 -8.42 1.13
CA LEU A 32 1.09 -7.65 2.33
C LEU A 32 0.46 -8.36 3.54
N PRO A 33 1.06 -8.20 4.75
CA PRO A 33 0.51 -8.82 5.94
C PRO A 33 -0.86 -8.26 6.28
N GLU A 34 -1.65 -9.05 7.02
CA GLU A 34 -2.99 -8.64 7.42
C GLU A 34 -2.99 -7.39 8.28
N ASP A 35 -1.92 -7.19 9.03
CA ASP A 35 -1.79 -6.04 9.91
C ASP A 35 -1.14 -4.85 9.22
N PHE A 36 -0.98 -4.91 7.91
CA PHE A 36 -0.46 -3.78 7.15
C PHE A 36 -1.39 -2.57 7.29
N LEU A 37 -0.80 -1.44 7.63
CA LEU A 37 -1.56 -0.20 7.81
C LEU A 37 -0.91 0.91 6.99
N CYS A 38 -1.73 1.85 6.54
CA CYS A 38 -1.22 3.04 5.88
C CYS A 38 -0.28 3.78 6.84
N PRO A 39 0.93 4.18 6.39
CA PRO A 39 1.88 4.84 7.29
C PRO A 39 1.46 6.25 7.68
N LEU A 40 0.50 6.84 7.00
CA LEU A 40 0.06 8.20 7.27
C LEU A 40 -1.18 8.25 8.15
N CYS A 41 -2.21 7.49 7.83
CA CYS A 41 -3.47 7.54 8.56
C CYS A 41 -3.80 6.25 9.31
N LYS A 42 -2.99 5.21 9.10
CA LYS A 42 -3.09 3.94 9.83
C LYS A 42 -4.41 3.20 9.66
N VAL A 43 -5.03 3.34 8.50
CA VAL A 43 -6.19 2.52 8.15
C VAL A 43 -5.71 1.23 7.49
N GLY A 44 -6.54 0.20 7.54
CA GLY A 44 -6.19 -1.09 6.95
C GLY A 44 -6.29 -1.10 5.43
N THR A 45 -5.94 -2.25 4.83
CA THR A 45 -5.95 -2.40 3.37
C THR A 45 -7.35 -2.27 2.77
N ASP A 46 -8.39 -2.44 3.56
CA ASP A 46 -9.77 -2.29 3.11
C ASP A 46 -10.09 -0.89 2.59
N PHE A 47 -9.29 0.08 3.00
CA PHE A 47 -9.47 1.47 2.59
C PHE A 47 -8.60 1.85 1.40
N PHE A 48 -8.00 0.88 0.76
CA PHE A 48 -7.17 1.11 -0.43
C PHE A 48 -7.94 0.74 -1.69
N SER A 49 -7.72 1.53 -2.73
CA SER A 49 -8.31 1.27 -4.04
C SER A 49 -7.21 1.09 -5.07
N GLU A 50 -7.42 0.18 -6.01
CA GLU A 50 -6.46 -0.04 -7.08
C GLU A 50 -6.45 1.15 -8.04
N VAL A 51 -5.25 1.60 -8.38
CA VAL A 51 -5.07 2.68 -9.35
C VAL A 51 -4.60 2.07 -10.65
N LYS A 52 -5.38 2.24 -11.70
CA LYS A 52 -5.01 1.79 -13.03
C LYS A 52 -4.30 2.92 -13.75
N GLU A 53 -3.14 2.61 -14.26
CA GLU A 53 -2.37 3.57 -15.04
C GLU A 53 -2.57 3.35 -16.52
#